data_e08ec6f5a4121ea2c07ca794358b3405
#
_entry.id   e08ec6f5a4121ea2c07ca794358b3405
#
_cell.length_a   1.000
_cell.length_b   1.000
_cell.length_c   1.000
_cell.angle_alpha   90.00
_cell.angle_beta   90.00
_cell.angle_gamma   90.00
#
_symmetry.space_group_name_H-M   'P 1'
#
loop_
_entity.id
_entity.type
_entity.pdbx_description
1 polymer ?
#
loop_
_entity_poly.entity_id
_entity_poly.type
_entity_poly.pdbx_seq_one_letter_code
_entity_poly.pdbx_strand_id
1 'polypeptide(L)'
;MKIRLGQHNAPDFPQGAAVTIGNFDGVNLGPKHILQKLKNEADSRNLPVIVVIFEPQPKEFFSRKAGFTPPCRIAPLRTKLELLRDTGCIDAVWVLRFRQDFANMSAQDFIDKLLRQTLNTRYLLIGDDFRFGAGREGCFDLLKQQSDIQTERTPSVIVEDIRTSSTAVRNALTDGNLAYAKKLLGHDYVLSGKVKHGKKLGRTINAPTANIQLPPHRYPLRGVFVVEADGAFGTRRGVARFRLNPTVSNN
;
A
#
# COMPACT_ATOMS: atom_id res chain seq x y z
N MET A 1 7.67 14.23 -2.28
CA MET A 1 7.72 12.94 -1.55
C MET A 1 9.04 12.23 -1.84
N LYS A 2 9.84 11.95 -0.80
CA LYS A 2 11.08 11.15 -0.88
C LYS A 2 10.76 9.67 -0.63
N ILE A 3 11.39 8.73 -1.36
CA ILE A 3 11.20 7.29 -1.15
C ILE A 3 12.48 6.72 -0.53
N ARG A 4 12.34 6.02 0.57
CA ARG A 4 13.43 5.36 1.29
C ARG A 4 13.17 3.85 1.35
N LEU A 5 14.16 3.04 0.99
CA LEU A 5 14.03 1.58 0.90
C LEU A 5 14.99 0.90 1.90
N GLY A 6 14.48 -0.08 2.63
CA GLY A 6 15.26 -0.91 3.55
C GLY A 6 15.44 -0.31 4.94
N GLN A 7 15.97 -1.12 5.86
CA GLN A 7 16.04 -0.77 7.30
C GLN A 7 17.07 0.33 7.61
N HIS A 8 18.17 0.39 6.85
CA HIS A 8 19.28 1.33 7.09
C HIS A 8 19.12 2.67 6.35
N ASN A 9 17.98 2.92 5.75
CA ASN A 9 17.73 4.11 4.96
C ASN A 9 16.45 4.82 5.42
N ALA A 10 16.32 5.00 6.73
CA ALA A 10 15.21 5.71 7.32
C ALA A 10 15.20 7.19 6.89
N PRO A 11 14.03 7.82 6.77
CA PRO A 11 13.95 9.27 6.67
C PRO A 11 14.49 9.90 7.94
N ASP A 12 15.36 10.88 7.79
CA ASP A 12 15.91 11.65 8.90
C ASP A 12 15.30 13.05 8.93
N PHE A 13 14.65 13.37 10.04
CA PHE A 13 14.06 14.66 10.32
C PHE A 13 14.35 15.06 11.78
N PRO A 14 15.41 15.87 12.02
CA PRO A 14 15.86 16.21 13.37
C PRO A 14 14.79 16.86 14.25
N GLN A 15 13.84 17.61 13.65
CA GLN A 15 12.72 18.23 14.38
C GLN A 15 11.64 17.22 14.81
N GLY A 16 11.75 15.97 14.38
CA GLY A 16 10.73 14.94 14.55
C GLY A 16 9.79 14.83 13.36
N ALA A 17 8.85 13.92 13.43
CA ALA A 17 7.92 13.63 12.35
C ALA A 17 6.50 13.29 12.82
N ALA A 18 5.53 13.56 11.95
CA ALA A 18 4.18 13.01 12.01
C ALA A 18 4.15 11.71 11.17
N VAL A 19 3.78 10.61 11.80
CA VAL A 19 3.94 9.26 11.23
C VAL A 19 2.60 8.54 11.11
N THR A 20 2.42 7.79 10.05
CA THR A 20 1.41 6.75 9.95
C THR A 20 2.02 5.46 9.40
N ILE A 21 1.46 4.32 9.83
CA ILE A 21 1.98 2.99 9.50
C ILE A 21 0.85 2.12 8.98
N GLY A 22 1.02 1.50 7.83
CA GLY A 22 -0.01 0.65 7.26
C GLY A 22 0.38 -0.01 5.94
N ASN A 23 -0.50 -0.85 5.41
CA ASN A 23 -0.26 -1.49 4.12
C ASN A 23 -0.58 -0.59 2.93
N PHE A 24 -1.52 0.33 3.07
CA PHE A 24 -1.97 1.26 2.03
C PHE A 24 -2.23 0.56 0.67
N ASP A 25 -2.79 -0.66 0.71
CA ASP A 25 -3.01 -1.45 -0.50
C ASP A 25 -4.17 -0.87 -1.32
N GLY A 26 -3.84 -0.34 -2.50
CA GLY A 26 -4.76 0.38 -3.38
C GLY A 26 -5.06 1.83 -2.98
N VAL A 27 -4.51 2.33 -1.86
CA VAL A 27 -4.71 3.72 -1.38
C VAL A 27 -6.19 4.16 -1.46
N ASN A 28 -7.09 3.32 -0.93
CA ASN A 28 -8.53 3.58 -0.93
C ASN A 28 -8.91 4.77 -0.02
N LEU A 29 -10.20 5.12 0.04
CA LEU A 29 -10.67 6.29 0.78
C LEU A 29 -10.31 6.30 2.27
N GLY A 30 -10.22 5.13 2.92
CA GLY A 30 -9.77 5.04 4.32
C GLY A 30 -8.35 5.58 4.50
N PRO A 31 -7.32 5.00 3.86
CA PRO A 31 -5.98 5.56 3.78
C PRO A 31 -5.90 7.03 3.37
N LYS A 32 -6.67 7.48 2.37
CA LYS A 32 -6.68 8.89 1.96
C LYS A 32 -7.15 9.81 3.08
N HIS A 33 -8.18 9.41 3.80
CA HIS A 33 -8.66 10.17 4.96
C HIS A 33 -7.60 10.25 6.07
N ILE A 34 -6.93 9.13 6.37
CA ILE A 34 -5.82 9.10 7.34
C ILE A 34 -4.71 10.07 6.91
N LEU A 35 -4.30 10.04 5.63
CA LEU A 35 -3.23 10.89 5.11
C LEU A 35 -3.60 12.38 5.15
N GLN A 36 -4.83 12.73 4.80
CA GLN A 36 -5.28 14.14 4.87
C GLN A 36 -5.32 14.64 6.32
N LYS A 37 -5.86 13.83 7.25
CA LYS A 37 -5.85 14.17 8.67
C LYS A 37 -4.42 14.32 9.19
N LEU A 38 -3.55 13.36 8.87
CA LEU A 38 -2.14 13.40 9.27
C LEU A 38 -1.44 14.67 8.75
N LYS A 39 -1.71 15.05 7.50
CA LYS A 39 -1.14 16.27 6.90
C LYS A 39 -1.58 17.52 7.66
N ASN A 40 -2.87 17.66 7.96
CA ASN A 40 -3.40 18.79 8.70
C ASN A 40 -2.76 18.91 10.11
N GLU A 41 -2.65 17.77 10.81
CA GLU A 41 -2.01 17.70 12.13
C GLU A 41 -0.49 17.99 12.07
N ALA A 42 0.16 17.51 11.03
CA ALA A 42 1.58 17.75 10.79
C ALA A 42 1.86 19.25 10.53
N ASP A 43 1.04 19.88 9.69
CA ASP A 43 1.18 21.30 9.36
C ASP A 43 1.01 22.20 10.59
N SER A 44 0.03 21.91 11.45
CA SER A 44 -0.19 22.66 12.69
C SER A 44 0.99 22.55 13.67
N ARG A 45 1.84 21.53 13.54
CA ARG A 45 3.02 21.25 14.39
C ARG A 45 4.34 21.53 13.69
N ASN A 46 4.34 21.98 12.45
CA ASN A 46 5.53 22.12 11.60
C ASN A 46 6.34 20.82 11.49
N LEU A 47 5.66 19.67 11.38
CA LEU A 47 6.28 18.36 11.26
C LEU A 47 6.18 17.83 9.82
N PRO A 48 7.20 17.14 9.31
CA PRO A 48 7.10 16.38 8.06
C PRO A 48 6.23 15.14 8.25
N VAL A 49 5.55 14.75 7.17
CA VAL A 49 4.71 13.55 7.11
C VAL A 49 5.51 12.36 6.61
N ILE A 50 5.59 11.30 7.41
CA ILE A 50 6.21 10.03 7.05
C ILE A 50 5.14 8.94 7.00
N VAL A 51 5.10 8.21 5.89
CA VAL A 51 4.32 6.98 5.75
C VAL A 51 5.25 5.78 5.78
N VAL A 52 5.02 4.85 6.71
CA VAL A 52 5.75 3.59 6.80
C VAL A 52 4.90 2.48 6.18
N ILE A 53 5.47 1.78 5.21
CA ILE A 53 4.85 0.61 4.58
C ILE A 53 5.79 -0.59 4.62
N PHE A 54 5.23 -1.78 4.52
CA PHE A 54 6.00 -3.03 4.55
C PHE A 54 6.01 -3.73 3.19
N GLU A 55 7.18 -4.27 2.81
CA GLU A 55 7.36 -5.08 1.61
C GLU A 55 8.22 -6.33 1.92
N PRO A 56 7.70 -7.57 1.80
CA PRO A 56 6.28 -7.89 1.53
C PRO A 56 5.34 -7.37 2.62
N GLN A 57 4.02 -7.37 2.33
CA GLN A 57 3.04 -7.03 3.37
C GLN A 57 3.05 -8.10 4.48
N PRO A 58 2.78 -7.74 5.76
CA PRO A 58 2.80 -8.71 6.86
C PRO A 58 1.92 -9.94 6.61
N LYS A 59 0.70 -9.76 6.10
CA LYS A 59 -0.19 -10.88 5.75
C LYS A 59 0.40 -11.81 4.70
N GLU A 60 1.14 -11.28 3.73
CA GLU A 60 1.80 -12.11 2.71
C GLU A 60 2.95 -12.93 3.31
N PHE A 61 3.75 -12.29 4.18
CA PHE A 61 4.84 -12.97 4.87
C PHE A 61 4.33 -14.14 5.70
N PHE A 62 3.34 -13.90 6.56
CA PHE A 62 2.78 -14.94 7.42
C PHE A 62 2.03 -16.03 6.64
N SER A 63 1.27 -15.67 5.59
CA SER A 63 0.62 -16.68 4.73
C SER A 63 1.63 -17.61 4.10
N ARG A 64 2.72 -17.07 3.53
CA ARG A 64 3.79 -17.90 2.92
C ARG A 64 4.47 -18.79 3.93
N LYS A 65 4.76 -18.25 5.13
CA LYS A 65 5.39 -19.03 6.22
C LYS A 65 4.51 -20.18 6.68
N ALA A 66 3.19 -19.99 6.69
CA ALA A 66 2.21 -21.02 7.07
C ALA A 66 1.81 -21.94 5.89
N GLY A 67 2.43 -21.82 4.72
CA GLY A 67 2.10 -22.63 3.54
C GLY A 67 0.80 -22.23 2.84
N PHE A 68 0.19 -21.10 3.21
CA PHE A 68 -1.03 -20.61 2.59
C PHE A 68 -0.77 -19.68 1.42
N THR A 69 -1.72 -19.63 0.50
CA THR A 69 -1.69 -18.65 -0.59
C THR A 69 -1.89 -17.23 -0.04
N PRO A 70 -0.96 -16.30 -0.31
CA PRO A 70 -1.11 -14.91 0.11
C PRO A 70 -2.36 -14.26 -0.51
N PRO A 71 -2.95 -13.26 0.17
CA PRO A 71 -4.05 -12.49 -0.39
C PRO A 71 -3.64 -11.76 -1.67
N CYS A 72 -4.59 -11.53 -2.58
CA CYS A 72 -4.35 -10.74 -3.79
C CYS A 72 -3.96 -9.30 -3.41
N ARG A 73 -3.03 -8.71 -4.15
CA ARG A 73 -2.73 -7.28 -4.05
C ARG A 73 -3.70 -6.47 -4.90
N ILE A 74 -4.15 -5.34 -4.36
CA ILE A 74 -4.90 -4.37 -5.15
C ILE A 74 -3.94 -3.68 -6.12
N ALA A 75 -2.76 -3.28 -5.64
CA ALA A 75 -1.77 -2.60 -6.47
C ALA A 75 -0.35 -3.11 -6.21
N PRO A 76 0.53 -3.16 -7.24
CA PRO A 76 1.97 -3.37 -7.05
C PRO A 76 2.59 -2.20 -6.27
N LEU A 77 3.77 -2.42 -5.68
CA LEU A 77 4.46 -1.39 -4.89
C LEU A 77 4.66 -0.09 -5.68
N ARG A 78 5.02 -0.17 -6.95
CA ARG A 78 5.20 1.01 -7.80
C ARG A 78 3.92 1.85 -7.88
N THR A 79 2.80 1.23 -8.26
CA THR A 79 1.50 1.92 -8.33
C THR A 79 1.09 2.49 -6.98
N LYS A 80 1.31 1.74 -5.89
CA LYS A 80 1.06 2.23 -4.53
C LYS A 80 1.86 3.51 -4.23
N LEU A 81 3.15 3.55 -4.57
CA LEU A 81 4.00 4.72 -4.36
C LEU A 81 3.58 5.91 -5.23
N GLU A 82 3.13 5.66 -6.46
CA GLU A 82 2.56 6.67 -7.36
C GLU A 82 1.28 7.25 -6.74
N LEU A 83 0.33 6.41 -6.34
CA LEU A 83 -0.92 6.83 -5.69
C LEU A 83 -0.69 7.59 -4.37
N LEU A 84 0.28 7.17 -3.56
CA LEU A 84 0.66 7.89 -2.32
C LEU A 84 1.23 9.27 -2.63
N ARG A 85 2.09 9.38 -3.64
CA ARG A 85 2.65 10.67 -4.08
C ARG A 85 1.56 11.62 -4.56
N ASP A 86 0.59 11.11 -5.31
CA ASP A 86 -0.48 11.90 -5.92
C ASP A 86 -1.49 12.44 -4.89
N THR A 87 -1.44 11.96 -3.64
CA THR A 87 -2.21 12.59 -2.54
C THR A 87 -1.68 13.98 -2.15
N GLY A 88 -0.42 14.30 -2.47
CA GLY A 88 0.21 15.55 -2.07
C GLY A 88 0.50 15.69 -0.56
N CYS A 89 0.11 14.71 0.26
CA CYS A 89 0.14 14.81 1.73
C CYS A 89 1.45 14.35 2.37
N ILE A 90 2.42 13.81 1.62
CA ILE A 90 3.51 12.99 2.16
C ILE A 90 4.87 13.58 1.81
N ASP A 91 5.73 13.79 2.80
CA ASP A 91 7.11 14.22 2.60
C ASP A 91 8.04 13.03 2.33
N ALA A 92 7.86 11.92 3.05
CA ALA A 92 8.62 10.70 2.83
C ALA A 92 7.79 9.43 3.00
N VAL A 93 8.07 8.42 2.15
CA VAL A 93 7.62 7.04 2.33
C VAL A 93 8.82 6.18 2.67
N TRP A 94 8.71 5.45 3.78
CA TRP A 94 9.70 4.46 4.17
C TRP A 94 9.17 3.06 3.92
N VAL A 95 9.80 2.34 2.99
CA VAL A 95 9.46 0.96 2.64
C VAL A 95 10.36 0.02 3.43
N LEU A 96 9.84 -0.54 4.48
CA LEU A 96 10.53 -1.48 5.35
C LEU A 96 10.40 -2.91 4.83
N ARG A 97 11.50 -3.65 4.88
CA ARG A 97 11.49 -5.07 4.57
C ARG A 97 10.89 -5.86 5.73
N PHE A 98 9.72 -6.49 5.50
CA PHE A 98 9.12 -7.35 6.51
C PHE A 98 9.77 -8.74 6.46
N ARG A 99 10.53 -9.05 7.48
CA ARG A 99 11.27 -10.30 7.65
C ARG A 99 11.00 -10.89 9.03
N GLN A 100 11.61 -12.06 9.30
CA GLN A 100 11.45 -12.78 10.57
C GLN A 100 11.95 -11.97 11.78
N ASP A 101 13.08 -11.29 11.63
CA ASP A 101 13.63 -10.38 12.66
C ASP A 101 12.63 -9.29 13.04
N PHE A 102 12.02 -8.63 12.03
CA PHE A 102 10.99 -7.63 12.26
C PHE A 102 9.69 -8.23 12.83
N ALA A 103 9.30 -9.43 12.37
CA ALA A 103 8.12 -10.13 12.88
C ALA A 103 8.24 -10.58 14.34
N ASN A 104 9.49 -10.80 14.82
CA ASN A 104 9.81 -11.15 16.19
C ASN A 104 10.08 -9.94 17.10
N MET A 105 10.08 -8.73 16.54
CA MET A 105 10.31 -7.51 17.32
C MET A 105 9.20 -7.32 18.36
N SER A 106 9.54 -7.11 19.63
CA SER A 106 8.57 -6.86 20.69
C SER A 106 7.83 -5.52 20.45
N ALA A 107 6.67 -5.35 21.07
CA ALA A 107 5.95 -4.08 21.00
C ALA A 107 6.78 -2.93 21.58
N GLN A 108 7.54 -3.19 22.67
CA GLN A 108 8.40 -2.18 23.26
C GLN A 108 9.57 -1.80 22.32
N ASP A 109 10.23 -2.76 21.71
CA ASP A 109 11.29 -2.50 20.72
C ASP A 109 10.77 -1.73 19.49
N PHE A 110 9.55 -2.02 19.06
CA PHE A 110 8.90 -1.28 17.98
C PHE A 110 8.73 0.21 18.36
N ILE A 111 8.32 0.50 19.58
CA ILE A 111 8.18 1.87 20.08
C ILE A 111 9.57 2.52 20.19
N ASP A 112 10.49 1.90 20.88
CA ASP A 112 11.78 2.51 21.22
C ASP A 112 12.70 2.63 20.00
N LYS A 113 12.87 1.55 19.24
CA LYS A 113 13.83 1.52 18.13
C LYS A 113 13.26 2.16 16.86
N LEU A 114 11.98 1.84 16.51
CA LEU A 114 11.40 2.31 15.26
C LEU A 114 10.81 3.73 15.42
N LEU A 115 9.88 3.90 16.36
CA LEU A 115 9.16 5.17 16.49
C LEU A 115 10.04 6.27 17.09
N ARG A 116 10.76 5.99 18.18
CA ARG A 116 11.57 6.98 18.88
C ARG A 116 12.92 7.21 18.21
N GLN A 117 13.78 6.18 18.22
CA GLN A 117 15.17 6.35 17.81
C GLN A 117 15.32 6.57 16.31
N THR A 118 14.55 5.83 15.49
CA THR A 118 14.72 5.87 14.02
C THR A 118 13.90 6.98 13.36
N LEU A 119 12.63 7.15 13.76
CA LEU A 119 11.72 8.10 13.12
C LEU A 119 11.55 9.41 13.89
N ASN A 120 12.06 9.49 15.11
CA ASN A 120 11.85 10.65 16.00
C ASN A 120 10.37 11.09 15.99
N THR A 121 9.45 10.10 16.16
CA THR A 121 8.02 10.32 16.03
C THR A 121 7.50 11.24 17.13
N ARG A 122 6.86 12.35 16.77
CA ARG A 122 6.20 13.27 17.69
C ARG A 122 4.68 13.11 17.67
N TYR A 123 4.14 12.80 16.50
CA TYR A 123 2.74 12.56 16.32
C TYR A 123 2.52 11.26 15.52
N LEU A 124 1.67 10.39 16.01
CA LEU A 124 1.37 9.09 15.38
C LEU A 124 -0.13 8.97 15.13
N LEU A 125 -0.52 8.83 13.87
CA LEU A 125 -1.91 8.59 13.48
C LEU A 125 -2.06 7.18 12.92
N ILE A 126 -2.93 6.37 13.53
CA ILE A 126 -3.15 4.97 13.15
C ILE A 126 -4.62 4.66 12.93
N GLY A 127 -4.91 3.62 12.15
CA GLY A 127 -6.26 3.08 12.04
C GLY A 127 -6.72 2.37 13.31
N ASP A 128 -8.02 2.18 13.44
CA ASP A 128 -8.66 1.56 14.61
C ASP A 128 -8.28 0.08 14.84
N ASP A 129 -7.87 -0.64 13.79
CA ASP A 129 -7.47 -2.05 13.82
C ASP A 129 -5.94 -2.26 13.84
N PHE A 130 -5.17 -1.19 14.03
CA PHE A 130 -3.71 -1.26 14.03
C PHE A 130 -3.20 -2.10 15.21
N ARG A 131 -2.31 -3.03 14.89
CA ARG A 131 -1.58 -3.87 15.85
C ARG A 131 -0.14 -4.00 15.41
N PHE A 132 0.79 -4.10 16.35
CA PHE A 132 2.22 -4.19 16.12
C PHE A 132 2.91 -5.11 17.12
N GLY A 133 4.20 -5.33 16.93
CA GLY A 133 4.99 -6.23 17.76
C GLY A 133 4.73 -7.72 17.48
N ALA A 134 5.59 -8.56 18.05
CA ALA A 134 5.45 -10.01 17.97
C ALA A 134 4.09 -10.46 18.50
N GLY A 135 3.46 -11.42 17.84
CA GLY A 135 2.13 -11.89 18.23
C GLY A 135 1.02 -10.84 18.15
N ARG A 136 1.27 -9.64 17.60
CA ARG A 136 0.32 -8.49 17.58
C ARG A 136 -0.05 -7.98 18.99
N GLU A 137 0.86 -8.12 19.95
CA GLU A 137 0.67 -7.73 21.35
C GLU A 137 0.49 -6.22 21.53
N GLY A 138 1.16 -5.41 20.68
CA GLY A 138 1.05 -3.96 20.72
C GLY A 138 -0.30 -3.46 20.20
N CYS A 139 -0.90 -2.55 20.95
CA CYS A 139 -2.20 -1.94 20.65
C CYS A 139 -2.15 -0.42 20.84
N PHE A 140 -3.27 0.25 20.53
CA PHE A 140 -3.39 1.69 20.67
C PHE A 140 -3.14 2.15 22.12
N ASP A 141 -3.62 1.42 23.11
CA ASP A 141 -3.52 1.83 24.51
C ASP A 141 -2.06 1.84 24.99
N LEU A 142 -1.25 0.90 24.51
CA LEU A 142 0.19 0.90 24.78
C LEU A 142 0.89 2.13 24.15
N LEU A 143 0.48 2.54 22.96
CA LEU A 143 1.00 3.77 22.31
C LEU A 143 0.54 5.02 23.03
N LYS A 144 -0.71 5.06 23.49
CA LYS A 144 -1.27 6.21 24.22
C LYS A 144 -0.59 6.46 25.56
N GLN A 145 -0.01 5.43 26.18
CA GLN A 145 0.77 5.55 27.42
C GLN A 145 2.13 6.25 27.23
N GLN A 146 2.58 6.43 25.98
CA GLN A 146 3.85 7.07 25.68
C GLN A 146 3.69 8.59 25.72
N SER A 147 4.26 9.26 26.74
CA SER A 147 4.09 10.70 26.93
C SER A 147 4.80 11.58 25.88
N ASP A 148 5.79 11.03 25.22
CA ASP A 148 6.63 11.71 24.20
C ASP A 148 6.11 11.56 22.77
N ILE A 149 5.10 10.68 22.54
CA ILE A 149 4.48 10.44 21.25
C ILE A 149 2.97 10.70 21.36
N GLN A 150 2.52 11.82 20.83
CA GLN A 150 1.09 12.07 20.75
C GLN A 150 0.47 11.08 19.75
N THR A 151 -0.37 10.16 20.25
CA THR A 151 -0.99 9.11 19.41
C THR A 151 -2.49 9.33 19.29
N GLU A 152 -2.97 9.34 18.05
CA GLU A 152 -4.40 9.39 17.75
C GLU A 152 -4.85 8.19 16.91
N ARG A 153 -6.15 7.88 17.04
CA ARG A 153 -6.82 6.85 16.26
C ARG A 153 -7.80 7.49 15.27
N THR A 154 -7.80 7.00 14.05
CA THR A 154 -8.78 7.42 13.04
C THR A 154 -9.84 6.35 12.88
N PRO A 155 -11.13 6.70 12.96
CA PRO A 155 -12.21 5.76 12.69
C PRO A 155 -12.20 5.33 11.22
N SER A 156 -12.84 4.19 10.96
CA SER A 156 -13.00 3.67 9.61
C SER A 156 -13.90 4.58 8.78
N VAL A 157 -13.54 4.77 7.51
CA VAL A 157 -14.37 5.50 6.54
C VAL A 157 -15.48 4.58 6.02
N ILE A 158 -16.71 5.08 5.99
CA ILE A 158 -17.89 4.37 5.49
C ILE A 158 -18.29 5.00 4.16
N VAL A 159 -18.59 4.17 3.16
CA VAL A 159 -19.12 4.55 1.85
C VAL A 159 -20.32 3.65 1.56
N GLU A 160 -21.51 4.25 1.34
CA GLU A 160 -22.76 3.52 1.10
C GLU A 160 -22.99 2.43 2.17
N ASP A 161 -22.90 2.81 3.45
CA ASP A 161 -23.08 1.96 4.63
C ASP A 161 -22.06 0.79 4.75
N ILE A 162 -21.04 0.77 3.89
CA ILE A 162 -19.98 -0.24 3.94
C ILE A 162 -18.65 0.38 4.38
N ARG A 163 -18.02 -0.26 5.35
CA ARG A 163 -16.66 0.09 5.77
C ARG A 163 -15.69 -0.03 4.59
N THR A 164 -15.06 1.07 4.21
CA THR A 164 -14.02 1.08 3.19
C THR A 164 -12.80 0.30 3.67
N SER A 165 -12.51 -0.81 3.03
CA SER A 165 -11.39 -1.67 3.37
C SER A 165 -10.76 -2.28 2.12
N SER A 166 -9.50 -2.70 2.23
CA SER A 166 -8.84 -3.44 1.14
C SER A 166 -9.56 -4.76 0.81
N THR A 167 -10.30 -5.34 1.75
CA THR A 167 -11.12 -6.54 1.50
C THR A 167 -12.32 -6.21 0.63
N ALA A 168 -13.07 -5.16 0.93
CA ALA A 168 -14.20 -4.72 0.11
C ALA A 168 -13.75 -4.37 -1.33
N VAL A 169 -12.63 -3.67 -1.48
CA VAL A 169 -12.06 -3.36 -2.80
C VAL A 169 -11.67 -4.64 -3.56
N ARG A 170 -11.03 -5.61 -2.90
CA ARG A 170 -10.67 -6.88 -3.56
C ARG A 170 -11.90 -7.65 -4.03
N ASN A 171 -12.95 -7.70 -3.22
CA ASN A 171 -14.19 -8.36 -3.60
C ASN A 171 -14.81 -7.68 -4.82
N ALA A 172 -14.98 -6.35 -4.81
CA ALA A 172 -15.50 -5.61 -5.95
C ALA A 172 -14.69 -5.84 -7.25
N LEU A 173 -13.35 -5.89 -7.15
CA LEU A 173 -12.47 -6.17 -8.29
C LEU A 173 -12.59 -7.64 -8.76
N THR A 174 -12.74 -8.59 -7.84
CA THR A 174 -12.92 -10.02 -8.16
C THR A 174 -14.23 -10.25 -8.90
N ASP A 175 -15.29 -9.54 -8.50
CA ASP A 175 -16.61 -9.58 -9.13
C ASP A 175 -16.67 -8.79 -10.44
N GLY A 176 -15.57 -8.11 -10.82
CA GLY A 176 -15.51 -7.25 -12.01
C GLY A 176 -16.30 -5.94 -11.89
N ASN A 177 -16.77 -5.61 -10.68
CA ASN A 177 -17.53 -4.38 -10.43
C ASN A 177 -16.60 -3.17 -10.26
N LEU A 178 -16.05 -2.67 -11.39
CA LEU A 178 -15.12 -1.56 -11.41
C LEU A 178 -15.76 -0.25 -10.93
N ALA A 179 -17.07 -0.06 -11.18
CA ALA A 179 -17.78 1.13 -10.73
C ALA A 179 -17.80 1.20 -9.20
N TYR A 180 -18.11 0.10 -8.53
CA TYR A 180 -18.09 0.03 -7.08
C TYR A 180 -16.66 0.08 -6.51
N ALA A 181 -15.71 -0.61 -7.15
CA ALA A 181 -14.30 -0.50 -6.78
C ALA A 181 -13.80 0.96 -6.83
N LYS A 182 -14.18 1.73 -7.86
CA LYS A 182 -13.88 3.16 -7.98
C LYS A 182 -14.45 3.98 -6.83
N LYS A 183 -15.71 3.72 -6.42
CA LYS A 183 -16.31 4.39 -5.25
C LYS A 183 -15.50 4.14 -3.97
N LEU A 184 -15.09 2.90 -3.72
CA LEU A 184 -14.29 2.52 -2.54
C LEU A 184 -12.86 3.08 -2.60
N LEU A 185 -12.24 3.09 -3.77
CA LEU A 185 -10.90 3.60 -4.01
C LEU A 185 -10.84 5.14 -3.98
N GLY A 186 -11.91 5.80 -4.44
CA GLY A 186 -11.91 7.23 -4.71
C GLY A 186 -11.02 7.62 -5.90
N HIS A 187 -10.71 6.68 -6.78
CA HIS A 187 -10.01 6.83 -8.06
C HIS A 187 -10.26 5.60 -8.94
N ASP A 188 -9.94 5.69 -10.23
CA ASP A 188 -10.00 4.53 -11.11
C ASP A 188 -8.99 3.46 -10.69
N TYR A 189 -9.31 2.19 -10.95
CA TYR A 189 -8.37 1.11 -10.68
C TYR A 189 -7.19 1.19 -11.63
N VAL A 190 -5.99 1.37 -11.11
CA VAL A 190 -4.76 1.58 -11.88
C VAL A 190 -3.75 0.49 -11.58
N LEU A 191 -3.06 0.03 -12.62
CA LEU A 191 -1.91 -0.86 -12.52
C LEU A 191 -0.77 -0.34 -13.39
N SER A 192 0.42 -0.18 -12.80
CA SER A 192 1.63 0.23 -13.51
C SER A 192 2.59 -0.95 -13.68
N GLY A 193 3.19 -1.06 -14.84
CA GLY A 193 4.17 -2.11 -15.13
C GLY A 193 5.08 -1.77 -16.30
N LYS A 194 6.13 -2.57 -16.48
CA LYS A 194 7.01 -2.45 -17.64
C LYS A 194 6.42 -3.22 -18.83
N VAL A 195 6.43 -2.60 -20.01
CA VAL A 195 6.12 -3.31 -21.25
C VAL A 195 7.26 -4.27 -21.57
N LYS A 196 6.94 -5.55 -21.70
CA LYS A 196 7.86 -6.58 -22.21
C LYS A 196 7.53 -6.98 -23.63
N HIS A 197 8.57 -7.29 -24.39
CA HIS A 197 8.40 -7.90 -25.70
C HIS A 197 7.81 -9.30 -25.55
N GLY A 198 6.65 -9.51 -26.17
CA GLY A 198 6.04 -10.83 -26.36
C GLY A 198 6.40 -11.44 -27.70
N LYS A 199 5.73 -12.52 -28.06
CA LYS A 199 5.90 -13.23 -29.37
C LYS A 199 5.49 -12.41 -30.60
N LYS A 200 5.04 -11.15 -30.43
CA LYS A 200 4.62 -10.20 -31.49
C LYS A 200 3.47 -10.72 -32.39
N LEU A 201 2.76 -11.78 -31.99
CA LEU A 201 1.69 -12.39 -32.78
C LEU A 201 0.54 -11.41 -33.11
N GLY A 202 0.28 -10.41 -32.26
CA GLY A 202 -0.75 -9.41 -32.54
C GLY A 202 -0.48 -8.57 -33.78
N ARG A 203 0.80 -8.44 -34.21
CA ARG A 203 1.15 -7.71 -35.44
C ARG A 203 0.70 -8.44 -36.71
N THR A 204 0.65 -9.77 -36.70
CA THR A 204 0.23 -10.58 -37.85
C THR A 204 -1.27 -10.50 -38.14
N ILE A 205 -2.05 -9.99 -37.15
CA ILE A 205 -3.51 -9.82 -37.26
C ILE A 205 -3.92 -8.35 -37.09
N ASN A 206 -3.02 -7.39 -37.38
CA ASN A 206 -3.23 -5.96 -37.24
C ASN A 206 -3.73 -5.50 -35.85
N ALA A 207 -3.47 -6.29 -34.80
CA ALA A 207 -3.80 -5.99 -33.41
C ALA A 207 -2.53 -5.96 -32.55
N PRO A 208 -1.68 -4.92 -32.66
CA PRO A 208 -0.45 -4.84 -31.89
C PRO A 208 -0.75 -4.84 -30.38
N THR A 209 -0.10 -5.72 -29.64
CA THR A 209 -0.31 -5.92 -28.21
C THR A 209 0.89 -5.49 -27.40
N ALA A 210 0.66 -4.84 -26.27
CA ALA A 210 1.65 -4.56 -25.25
C ALA A 210 1.45 -5.51 -24.07
N ASN A 211 2.49 -6.26 -23.70
CA ASN A 211 2.45 -7.12 -22.53
C ASN A 211 3.01 -6.36 -21.33
N ILE A 212 2.13 -5.93 -20.44
CA ILE A 212 2.52 -5.26 -19.19
C ILE A 212 2.90 -6.31 -18.17
N GLN A 213 4.18 -6.32 -17.78
CA GLN A 213 4.64 -7.21 -16.72
C GLN A 213 4.36 -6.59 -15.37
N LEU A 214 3.49 -7.24 -14.60
CA LEU A 214 3.30 -6.98 -13.18
C LEU A 214 4.26 -7.85 -12.34
N PRO A 215 4.64 -7.41 -11.12
CA PRO A 215 5.34 -8.26 -10.16
C PRO A 215 4.58 -9.59 -9.93
N PRO A 216 5.28 -10.66 -9.49
CA PRO A 216 4.69 -12.00 -9.34
C PRO A 216 3.77 -12.11 -8.12
N HIS A 217 2.77 -11.24 -8.06
CA HIS A 217 1.69 -11.25 -7.08
C HIS A 217 0.38 -11.64 -7.75
N ARG A 218 -0.56 -12.14 -6.97
CA ARG A 218 -1.93 -12.34 -7.45
C ARG A 218 -2.67 -11.00 -7.38
N TYR A 219 -3.38 -10.69 -8.45
CA TYR A 219 -4.26 -9.52 -8.53
C TYR A 219 -5.72 -10.00 -8.62
N PRO A 220 -6.69 -9.26 -8.04
CA PRO A 220 -8.06 -9.73 -7.97
C PRO A 220 -8.78 -9.69 -9.32
N LEU A 221 -8.46 -8.71 -10.17
CA LEU A 221 -9.15 -8.48 -11.44
C LEU A 221 -8.85 -9.58 -12.46
N ARG A 222 -9.90 -10.09 -13.12
CA ARG A 222 -9.82 -11.09 -14.19
C ARG A 222 -10.82 -10.77 -15.29
N GLY A 223 -10.47 -11.09 -16.52
CA GLY A 223 -11.35 -10.89 -17.65
C GLY A 223 -10.77 -9.93 -18.69
N VAL A 224 -11.65 -9.36 -19.48
CA VAL A 224 -11.32 -8.41 -20.55
C VAL A 224 -12.04 -7.09 -20.24
N PHE A 225 -11.28 -6.00 -20.29
CA PHE A 225 -11.77 -4.68 -19.90
C PHE A 225 -11.32 -3.62 -20.90
N VAL A 226 -12.17 -2.63 -21.12
CA VAL A 226 -11.77 -1.40 -21.78
C VAL A 226 -10.89 -0.60 -20.82
N VAL A 227 -9.77 -0.12 -21.29
CA VAL A 227 -8.77 0.59 -20.48
C VAL A 227 -8.27 1.86 -21.18
N GLU A 228 -7.81 2.80 -20.39
CA GLU A 228 -6.90 3.85 -20.83
C GLU A 228 -5.48 3.49 -20.39
N ALA A 229 -4.53 3.63 -21.30
CA ALA A 229 -3.13 3.35 -21.06
C ALA A 229 -2.29 4.62 -21.27
N ASP A 230 -1.58 5.02 -20.21
CA ASP A 230 -0.67 6.16 -20.24
C ASP A 230 0.79 5.69 -20.33
N GLY A 231 1.55 6.34 -21.16
CA GLY A 231 2.97 6.02 -21.36
C GLY A 231 3.70 7.10 -22.15
N ALA A 232 4.93 6.82 -22.58
CA ALA A 232 5.71 7.72 -23.43
C ALA A 232 5.00 8.07 -24.77
N PHE A 233 3.98 7.27 -25.13
CA PHE A 233 3.13 7.46 -26.31
C PHE A 233 1.90 8.36 -26.04
N GLY A 234 1.80 8.95 -24.84
CA GLY A 234 0.61 9.65 -24.33
C GLY A 234 -0.48 8.68 -23.89
N THR A 235 -1.71 9.18 -23.71
CA THR A 235 -2.89 8.39 -23.34
C THR A 235 -3.50 7.72 -24.58
N ARG A 236 -3.83 6.44 -24.46
CA ARG A 236 -4.49 5.64 -25.51
C ARG A 236 -5.58 4.78 -24.89
N ARG A 237 -6.71 4.65 -25.59
CA ARG A 237 -7.74 3.68 -25.27
C ARG A 237 -7.43 2.33 -25.88
N GLY A 238 -7.78 1.26 -25.17
CA GLY A 238 -7.54 -0.08 -25.65
C GLY A 238 -8.31 -1.11 -24.84
N VAL A 239 -8.00 -2.37 -25.10
CA VAL A 239 -8.59 -3.51 -24.39
C VAL A 239 -7.46 -4.26 -23.68
N ALA A 240 -7.61 -4.47 -22.38
CA ALA A 240 -6.68 -5.26 -21.58
C ALA A 240 -7.32 -6.59 -21.17
N ARG A 241 -6.56 -7.66 -21.30
CA ARG A 241 -6.92 -8.98 -20.78
C ARG A 241 -6.09 -9.31 -19.56
N PHE A 242 -6.76 -9.53 -18.43
CA PHE A 242 -6.13 -9.98 -17.18
C PHE A 242 -6.21 -11.50 -17.10
N ARG A 243 -5.06 -12.17 -16.99
CA ARG A 243 -4.94 -13.62 -16.81
C ARG A 243 -4.17 -13.93 -15.54
N LEU A 244 -4.51 -15.01 -14.86
CA LEU A 244 -3.55 -15.67 -13.98
C LEU A 244 -2.48 -16.25 -14.88
N ASN A 245 -1.22 -15.85 -14.72
CA ASN A 245 -0.15 -16.71 -15.19
C ASN A 245 -0.24 -18.00 -14.37
N PRO A 246 -0.44 -19.16 -14.99
CA PRO A 246 -0.18 -20.39 -14.28
C PRO A 246 1.27 -20.29 -13.79
N THR A 247 1.49 -20.55 -12.52
CA THR A 247 2.83 -20.77 -11.98
C THR A 247 3.42 -21.88 -12.83
N VAL A 248 4.36 -21.54 -13.71
CA VAL A 248 5.15 -22.57 -14.39
C VAL A 248 5.99 -23.18 -13.29
N SER A 249 5.53 -24.31 -12.76
CA SER A 249 6.39 -25.25 -12.05
C SER A 249 7.39 -25.71 -13.07
N ASN A 250 8.59 -25.13 -13.04
CA ASN A 250 9.75 -25.74 -13.64
C ASN A 250 10.04 -27.01 -12.82
N ASN A 251 9.74 -28.16 -13.40
CA ASN A 251 10.40 -29.41 -13.05
C ASN A 251 11.89 -29.28 -13.37
#